data_63b22f0555ad941387578fde280f7f23
#
_entry.id   63b22f0555ad941387578fde280f7f23
#
_cell.length_a   1.000
_cell.length_b   1.000
_cell.length_c   1.000
_cell.angle_alpha   90.00
_cell.angle_beta   90.00
_cell.angle_gamma   90.00
#
_symmetry.space_group_name_H-M   'P 1'
#
loop_
_entity.id
_entity.type
_entity.pdbx_description
1 polymer ?
#
loop_
_entity_poly.entity_id
_entity_poly.type
_entity_poly.pdbx_seq_one_letter_code
_entity_poly.pdbx_strand_id
1 'polypeptide(L)'
;KAKAIIAGGVYRVSEHEPLEPLIAPVNNATLIVGGGIAGITAALEIADAGYPVHIVEKEPSIGGHMAQYDKTFPTLDCAACILTPKMVDAGAHPNITLHTWSEVVDVSGSVGDFKIKVKHKPRMVVEADCTGCGICWEKCPVQVIDTGFESGLGYRKAIYTPFPQAVPKYPVLTPDDCTYFQNGKCKACEKFCPVDCIDFTQTDEFVEITVGNILLATGFQPFDARRIEAFGYGRLPNVFTS
;
A
#
# COMPACT_ATOMS: atom_id res chain seq x y z
N LYS A 1 8.69 -61.50 -2.63
CA LYS A 1 8.57 -60.18 -3.31
C LYS A 1 8.99 -59.02 -2.38
N ALA A 2 8.46 -58.87 -1.16
CA ALA A 2 8.77 -57.75 -0.26
C ALA A 2 10.28 -57.63 0.04
N LYS A 3 10.94 -58.72 0.37
CA LYS A 3 12.42 -58.73 0.63
C LYS A 3 13.23 -58.26 -0.59
N ALA A 4 12.83 -58.64 -1.81
CA ALA A 4 13.53 -58.19 -3.02
C ALA A 4 13.32 -56.71 -3.30
N ILE A 5 12.13 -56.16 -3.02
CA ILE A 5 11.84 -54.74 -3.17
C ILE A 5 12.66 -53.89 -2.17
N ILE A 6 12.72 -54.36 -0.90
CA ILE A 6 13.51 -53.71 0.15
C ILE A 6 15.01 -53.73 -0.22
N ALA A 7 15.53 -54.92 -0.60
CA ALA A 7 16.94 -55.08 -0.99
C ALA A 7 17.27 -54.19 -2.21
N GLY A 8 16.40 -54.12 -3.20
CA GLY A 8 16.59 -53.24 -4.35
C GLY A 8 16.55 -51.75 -3.98
N GLY A 9 15.68 -51.35 -3.03
CA GLY A 9 15.63 -49.99 -2.50
C GLY A 9 16.94 -49.61 -1.75
N VAL A 10 17.40 -50.49 -0.88
CA VAL A 10 18.67 -50.31 -0.14
C VAL A 10 19.84 -50.20 -1.10
N TYR A 11 19.94 -51.12 -2.06
CA TYR A 11 21.01 -51.09 -3.08
C TYR A 11 20.98 -49.79 -3.90
N ARG A 12 19.81 -49.36 -4.32
CA ARG A 12 19.65 -48.08 -5.03
C ARG A 12 20.15 -46.90 -4.20
N VAL A 13 19.81 -46.83 -2.92
CA VAL A 13 20.28 -45.76 -2.02
C VAL A 13 21.78 -45.79 -1.79
N SER A 14 22.39 -47.02 -1.71
CA SER A 14 23.85 -47.15 -1.54
C SER A 14 24.65 -46.68 -2.74
N GLU A 15 24.04 -46.64 -3.93
CA GLU A 15 24.68 -46.12 -5.14
C GLU A 15 24.43 -44.61 -5.38
N HIS A 16 23.63 -43.97 -4.51
CA HIS A 16 23.41 -42.52 -4.60
C HIS A 16 24.62 -41.75 -4.07
N GLU A 17 25.11 -40.82 -4.85
CA GLU A 17 26.05 -39.83 -4.36
C GLU A 17 25.36 -38.82 -3.47
N PRO A 18 26.00 -38.40 -2.36
CA PRO A 18 25.45 -37.32 -1.53
C PRO A 18 25.26 -36.07 -2.34
N LEU A 19 24.09 -35.43 -2.20
CA LEU A 19 23.87 -34.14 -2.80
C LEU A 19 24.72 -33.08 -2.07
N GLU A 20 25.50 -32.34 -2.83
CA GLU A 20 26.17 -31.16 -2.27
C GLU A 20 25.15 -30.05 -1.97
N PRO A 21 25.20 -29.46 -0.78
CA PRO A 21 24.31 -28.36 -0.47
C PRO A 21 24.64 -27.16 -1.35
N LEU A 22 23.61 -26.62 -2.04
CA LEU A 22 23.74 -25.36 -2.74
C LEU A 22 23.61 -24.22 -1.71
N ILE A 23 24.66 -23.42 -1.60
CA ILE A 23 24.71 -22.26 -0.73
C ILE A 23 24.52 -21.03 -1.63
N ALA A 24 23.43 -20.31 -1.44
CA ALA A 24 23.17 -19.03 -2.09
C ALA A 24 23.14 -17.91 -1.04
N PRO A 25 23.73 -16.75 -1.31
CA PRO A 25 23.56 -15.60 -0.44
C PRO A 25 22.10 -15.18 -0.44
N VAL A 26 21.57 -14.83 0.73
CA VAL A 26 20.18 -14.38 0.89
C VAL A 26 20.18 -12.98 1.49
N ASN A 27 19.49 -12.06 0.81
CA ASN A 27 19.17 -10.76 1.37
C ASN A 27 18.08 -10.93 2.44
N ASN A 28 18.28 -10.37 3.63
CA ASN A 28 17.34 -10.49 4.73
C ASN A 28 16.18 -9.47 4.68
N ALA A 29 16.21 -8.54 3.75
CA ALA A 29 15.12 -7.59 3.57
C ALA A 29 13.90 -8.25 2.92
N THR A 30 12.71 -7.83 3.29
CA THR A 30 11.44 -8.30 2.73
C THR A 30 10.67 -7.14 2.10
N LEU A 31 10.17 -7.37 0.88
CA LEU A 31 9.18 -6.49 0.28
C LEU A 31 7.77 -6.99 0.62
N ILE A 32 6.90 -6.07 1.04
CA ILE A 32 5.46 -6.33 1.20
C ILE A 32 4.72 -5.42 0.20
N VAL A 33 3.94 -6.04 -0.68
CA VAL A 33 3.11 -5.34 -1.65
C VAL A 33 1.69 -5.25 -1.10
N GLY A 34 1.30 -4.05 -0.68
CA GLY A 34 0.04 -3.72 -0.07
C GLY A 34 0.15 -3.38 1.42
N GLY A 35 -0.25 -2.15 1.75
CA GLY A 35 -0.24 -1.57 3.09
C GLY A 35 -1.56 -1.73 3.85
N GLY A 36 -2.37 -2.77 3.56
CA GLY A 36 -3.55 -3.13 4.35
C GLY A 36 -3.18 -3.83 5.65
N ILE A 37 -4.19 -4.21 6.46
CA ILE A 37 -3.98 -4.82 7.80
C ILE A 37 -3.07 -6.05 7.75
N ALA A 38 -3.19 -6.89 6.72
CA ALA A 38 -2.36 -8.08 6.56
C ALA A 38 -0.88 -7.71 6.31
N GLY A 39 -0.63 -6.75 5.40
CA GLY A 39 0.71 -6.26 5.11
C GLY A 39 1.35 -5.56 6.30
N ILE A 40 0.61 -4.70 6.97
CA ILE A 40 1.07 -4.00 8.19
C ILE A 40 1.43 -4.99 9.29
N THR A 41 0.58 -5.98 9.56
CA THR A 41 0.83 -6.97 10.62
C THR A 41 2.07 -7.80 10.28
N ALA A 42 2.20 -8.29 9.03
CA ALA A 42 3.38 -9.03 8.60
C ALA A 42 4.65 -8.18 8.68
N ALA A 43 4.57 -6.89 8.31
CA ALA A 43 5.69 -5.97 8.39
C ALA A 43 6.18 -5.79 9.83
N LEU A 44 5.28 -5.59 10.77
CA LEU A 44 5.62 -5.43 12.19
C LEU A 44 6.30 -6.69 12.73
N GLU A 45 5.73 -7.88 12.49
CA GLU A 45 6.32 -9.14 12.96
C GLU A 45 7.73 -9.38 12.40
N ILE A 46 7.97 -9.10 11.14
CA ILE A 46 9.28 -9.25 10.50
C ILE A 46 10.26 -8.19 11.03
N ALA A 47 9.81 -6.96 11.18
CA ALA A 47 10.63 -5.85 11.64
C ALA A 47 11.01 -5.96 13.12
N ASP A 48 10.09 -6.44 13.97
CA ASP A 48 10.32 -6.74 15.38
C ASP A 48 11.35 -7.88 15.56
N ALA A 49 11.41 -8.81 14.61
CA ALA A 49 12.45 -9.83 14.55
C ALA A 49 13.83 -9.29 14.10
N GLY A 50 13.92 -7.99 13.79
CA GLY A 50 15.17 -7.29 13.44
C GLY A 50 15.49 -7.26 11.95
N TYR A 51 14.56 -7.62 11.06
CA TYR A 51 14.78 -7.63 9.63
C TYR A 51 14.23 -6.39 8.93
N PRO A 52 14.92 -5.85 7.91
CA PRO A 52 14.41 -4.73 7.14
C PRO A 52 13.16 -5.10 6.31
N VAL A 53 12.18 -4.20 6.29
CA VAL A 53 10.94 -4.37 5.54
C VAL A 53 10.65 -3.13 4.70
N HIS A 54 10.28 -3.33 3.45
CA HIS A 54 9.74 -2.30 2.57
C HIS A 54 8.26 -2.58 2.32
N ILE A 55 7.37 -1.63 2.62
CA ILE A 55 5.95 -1.71 2.28
C ILE A 55 5.70 -0.81 1.08
N VAL A 56 5.21 -1.36 -0.03
CA VAL A 56 4.77 -0.58 -1.20
C VAL A 56 3.25 -0.55 -1.22
N GLU A 57 2.68 0.66 -1.13
CA GLU A 57 1.24 0.90 -1.13
C GLU A 57 0.86 1.90 -2.22
N LYS A 58 -0.12 1.54 -3.04
CA LYS A 58 -0.58 2.34 -4.18
C LYS A 58 -1.37 3.60 -3.77
N GLU A 59 -2.02 3.54 -2.59
CA GLU A 59 -2.78 4.64 -2.03
C GLU A 59 -1.87 5.62 -1.26
N PRO A 60 -2.33 6.85 -0.99
CA PRO A 60 -1.54 7.85 -0.29
C PRO A 60 -1.18 7.49 1.16
N SER A 61 -1.90 6.56 1.75
CA SER A 61 -1.74 6.09 3.14
C SER A 61 -1.84 4.57 3.20
N ILE A 62 -1.18 3.95 4.17
CA ILE A 62 -1.45 2.58 4.56
C ILE A 62 -2.81 2.49 5.29
N GLY A 63 -3.35 1.29 5.44
CA GLY A 63 -4.62 1.00 6.14
C GLY A 63 -5.56 0.10 5.33
N GLY A 64 -5.57 0.27 4.01
CA GLY A 64 -6.40 -0.52 3.10
C GLY A 64 -7.90 -0.45 3.42
N HIS A 65 -8.65 -1.48 3.08
CA HIS A 65 -10.10 -1.53 3.31
C HIS A 65 -10.50 -1.42 4.79
N MET A 66 -9.65 -1.88 5.71
CA MET A 66 -9.97 -1.78 7.14
C MET A 66 -10.09 -0.33 7.62
N ALA A 67 -9.41 0.61 6.97
CA ALA A 67 -9.55 2.04 7.26
C ALA A 67 -10.92 2.62 6.85
N GLN A 68 -11.64 1.93 5.94
CA GLN A 68 -12.96 2.32 5.46
C GLN A 68 -14.10 1.74 6.31
N TYR A 69 -13.81 0.76 7.18
CA TYR A 69 -14.82 0.08 7.97
C TYR A 69 -15.06 0.80 9.31
N ASP A 70 -16.32 0.87 9.73
CA ASP A 70 -16.70 1.25 11.09
C ASP A 70 -16.33 0.12 12.06
N LYS A 71 -16.69 -1.12 11.72
CA LYS A 71 -16.52 -2.28 12.58
C LYS A 71 -15.96 -3.49 11.84
N THR A 72 -15.26 -4.33 12.60
CA THR A 72 -14.75 -5.62 12.11
C THR A 72 -15.73 -6.76 12.36
N PHE A 73 -15.90 -7.63 11.38
CA PHE A 73 -16.66 -8.86 11.54
C PHE A 73 -15.74 -9.99 12.05
N PRO A 74 -16.19 -10.92 12.93
CA PRO A 74 -17.52 -11.03 13.53
C PRO A 74 -17.66 -10.34 14.89
N THR A 75 -16.59 -9.80 15.44
CA THR A 75 -16.53 -9.29 16.82
C THR A 75 -17.21 -7.94 17.00
N LEU A 76 -17.44 -7.21 15.90
CA LEU A 76 -17.97 -5.85 15.88
C LEU A 76 -17.11 -4.83 16.64
N ASP A 77 -15.82 -5.09 16.72
CA ASP A 77 -14.85 -4.15 17.27
C ASP A 77 -14.69 -2.94 16.34
N CYS A 78 -14.29 -1.82 16.92
CA CYS A 78 -13.98 -0.60 16.17
C CYS A 78 -12.76 -0.82 15.25
N ALA A 79 -12.95 -0.76 13.95
CA ALA A 79 -11.90 -1.01 12.97
C ALA A 79 -10.73 -0.01 13.10
N ALA A 80 -11.03 1.29 13.23
CA ALA A 80 -10.02 2.33 13.40
C ALA A 80 -9.25 2.17 14.72
N CYS A 81 -9.90 1.69 15.79
CA CYS A 81 -9.26 1.49 17.10
C CYS A 81 -8.20 0.37 17.07
N ILE A 82 -8.39 -0.64 16.22
CA ILE A 82 -7.43 -1.73 16.03
C ILE A 82 -6.35 -1.33 15.02
N LEU A 83 -6.75 -0.71 13.93
CA LEU A 83 -5.87 -0.41 12.80
C LEU A 83 -4.90 0.73 13.09
N THR A 84 -5.40 1.85 13.66
CA THR A 84 -4.61 3.08 13.83
C THR A 84 -3.32 2.86 14.62
N PRO A 85 -3.30 2.17 15.78
CA PRO A 85 -2.06 1.88 16.49
C PRO A 85 -1.05 1.14 15.60
N LYS A 86 -1.48 0.10 14.90
CA LYS A 86 -0.60 -0.67 13.99
C LYS A 86 -0.04 0.17 12.84
N MET A 87 -0.83 1.10 12.28
CA MET A 87 -0.35 2.03 11.27
C MET A 87 0.73 2.97 11.82
N VAL A 88 0.49 3.50 13.02
CA VAL A 88 1.46 4.39 13.69
C VAL A 88 2.75 3.63 14.01
N ASP A 89 2.63 2.42 14.58
CA ASP A 89 3.78 1.57 14.88
C ASP A 89 4.59 1.26 13.60
N ALA A 90 3.92 0.87 12.51
CA ALA A 90 4.59 0.62 11.23
C ALA A 90 5.25 1.87 10.65
N GLY A 91 4.61 3.04 10.78
CA GLY A 91 5.16 4.31 10.30
C GLY A 91 6.34 4.83 11.10
N ALA A 92 6.46 4.43 12.38
CA ALA A 92 7.53 4.85 13.28
C ALA A 92 8.64 3.78 13.45
N HIS A 93 8.44 2.57 12.93
CA HIS A 93 9.37 1.46 13.16
C HIS A 93 10.69 1.65 12.39
N PRO A 94 11.86 1.57 13.05
CA PRO A 94 13.16 1.85 12.41
C PRO A 94 13.53 0.87 11.28
N ASN A 95 12.99 -0.34 11.29
CA ASN A 95 13.25 -1.37 10.27
C ASN A 95 12.18 -1.39 9.16
N ILE A 96 11.17 -0.50 9.19
CA ILE A 96 10.13 -0.42 8.15
C ILE A 96 10.31 0.84 7.33
N THR A 97 10.38 0.68 6.01
CA THR A 97 10.35 1.78 5.06
C THR A 97 9.03 1.77 4.31
N LEU A 98 8.25 2.84 4.45
CA LEU A 98 6.99 3.01 3.73
C LEU A 98 7.21 3.67 2.38
N HIS A 99 6.72 3.05 1.31
CA HIS A 99 6.62 3.58 -0.04
C HIS A 99 5.14 3.72 -0.38
N THR A 100 4.49 4.75 0.14
CA THR A 100 3.08 5.05 -0.15
C THR A 100 2.96 5.90 -1.42
N TRP A 101 1.79 5.91 -2.04
CA TRP A 101 1.54 6.52 -3.34
C TRP A 101 2.48 5.97 -4.42
N SER A 102 2.78 4.65 -4.35
CA SER A 102 3.83 3.99 -5.09
C SER A 102 3.40 2.65 -5.64
N GLU A 103 4.02 2.21 -6.72
CA GLU A 103 3.67 0.97 -7.41
C GLU A 103 4.94 0.18 -7.76
N VAL A 104 4.88 -1.14 -7.62
CA VAL A 104 5.92 -2.03 -8.16
C VAL A 104 5.73 -2.12 -9.67
N VAL A 105 6.74 -1.73 -10.44
CA VAL A 105 6.67 -1.70 -11.91
C VAL A 105 7.50 -2.78 -12.58
N ASP A 106 8.52 -3.29 -11.90
CA ASP A 106 9.35 -4.39 -12.41
C ASP A 106 9.93 -5.22 -11.27
N VAL A 107 10.07 -6.53 -11.52
CA VAL A 107 10.67 -7.50 -10.60
C VAL A 107 11.58 -8.41 -11.39
N SER A 108 12.83 -8.52 -10.98
CA SER A 108 13.82 -9.42 -11.56
C SER A 108 14.60 -10.16 -10.47
N GLY A 109 15.40 -11.14 -10.85
CA GLY A 109 16.17 -11.97 -9.91
C GLY A 109 15.47 -13.26 -9.51
N SER A 110 15.78 -13.78 -8.34
CA SER A 110 15.26 -15.05 -7.81
C SER A 110 15.11 -14.98 -6.30
N VAL A 111 14.53 -16.03 -5.72
CA VAL A 111 14.41 -16.17 -4.25
C VAL A 111 15.77 -15.98 -3.59
N GLY A 112 15.83 -15.07 -2.64
CA GLY A 112 17.05 -14.65 -1.95
C GLY A 112 17.68 -13.36 -2.50
N ASP A 113 17.44 -12.99 -3.77
CA ASP A 113 18.01 -11.79 -4.39
C ASP A 113 17.07 -11.25 -5.50
N PHE A 114 15.96 -10.64 -5.09
CA PHE A 114 15.06 -9.94 -5.99
C PHE A 114 15.48 -8.48 -6.12
N LYS A 115 15.49 -7.97 -7.34
CA LYS A 115 15.62 -6.54 -7.67
C LYS A 115 14.26 -6.01 -8.07
N ILE A 116 13.81 -5.02 -7.33
CA ILE A 116 12.46 -4.46 -7.45
C ILE A 116 12.58 -3.02 -7.89
N LYS A 117 11.89 -2.66 -8.96
CA LYS A 117 11.75 -1.27 -9.37
C LYS A 117 10.41 -0.72 -8.88
N VAL A 118 10.47 0.26 -8.01
CA VAL A 118 9.31 0.95 -7.44
C VAL A 118 9.18 2.32 -8.07
N LYS A 119 7.98 2.65 -8.53
CA LYS A 119 7.61 3.96 -9.04
C LYS A 119 6.89 4.73 -7.93
N HIS A 120 7.44 5.86 -7.54
CA HIS A 120 6.81 6.84 -6.67
C HIS A 120 6.05 7.85 -7.53
N LYS A 121 4.75 7.95 -7.33
CA LYS A 121 3.91 8.95 -8.01
C LYS A 121 4.10 10.32 -7.32
N PRO A 122 4.07 11.42 -8.07
CA PRO A 122 4.21 12.73 -7.48
C PRO A 122 3.02 13.07 -6.57
N ARG A 123 3.31 13.49 -5.34
CA ARG A 123 2.29 14.01 -4.41
C ARG A 123 1.96 15.47 -4.65
N MET A 124 2.81 16.19 -5.41
CA MET A 124 2.84 17.64 -5.52
C MET A 124 3.05 18.33 -4.16
N VAL A 125 3.67 17.62 -3.23
CA VAL A 125 3.98 18.06 -1.87
C VAL A 125 5.37 17.52 -1.51
N VAL A 126 6.24 18.38 -1.02
CA VAL A 126 7.55 17.98 -0.49
C VAL A 126 7.33 17.39 0.91
N GLU A 127 7.44 16.05 1.02
CA GLU A 127 7.11 15.32 2.24
C GLU A 127 7.98 15.74 3.44
N ALA A 128 9.28 15.98 3.20
CA ALA A 128 10.24 16.36 4.23
C ALA A 128 9.89 17.69 4.94
N ASP A 129 9.22 18.60 4.24
CA ASP A 129 8.88 19.93 4.74
C ASP A 129 7.43 20.02 5.22
N CYS A 130 6.59 19.05 4.83
CA CYS A 130 5.17 19.07 5.12
C CYS A 130 4.86 18.71 6.57
N THR A 131 4.15 19.58 7.28
CA THR A 131 3.73 19.35 8.68
C THR A 131 2.37 18.62 8.80
N GLY A 132 1.68 18.33 7.69
CA GLY A 132 0.35 17.71 7.70
C GLY A 132 -0.75 18.59 8.32
N CYS A 133 -0.58 19.92 8.32
CA CYS A 133 -1.47 20.86 9.00
C CYS A 133 -2.89 21.00 8.42
N GLY A 134 -3.09 20.64 7.14
CA GLY A 134 -4.40 20.62 6.52
C GLY A 134 -4.83 21.89 5.80
N ILE A 135 -4.14 23.00 5.98
CA ILE A 135 -4.54 24.30 5.39
C ILE A 135 -4.70 24.21 3.87
N CYS A 136 -3.87 23.42 3.19
CA CYS A 136 -3.92 23.29 1.73
C CYS A 136 -5.24 22.71 1.22
N TRP A 137 -5.80 21.69 1.87
CA TRP A 137 -7.11 21.14 1.45
C TRP A 137 -8.28 21.97 1.97
N GLU A 138 -8.17 22.63 3.11
CA GLU A 138 -9.21 23.58 3.58
C GLU A 138 -9.39 24.76 2.62
N LYS A 139 -8.29 25.28 2.09
CA LYS A 139 -8.28 26.40 1.14
C LYS A 139 -8.52 26.01 -0.31
N CYS A 140 -8.52 24.70 -0.63
CA CYS A 140 -8.78 24.23 -1.99
C CYS A 140 -10.26 24.50 -2.37
N PRO A 141 -10.53 25.25 -3.46
CA PRO A 141 -11.89 25.54 -3.89
C PRO A 141 -12.57 24.35 -4.58
N VAL A 142 -11.78 23.39 -5.06
CA VAL A 142 -12.28 22.22 -5.79
C VAL A 142 -12.97 21.25 -4.84
N GLN A 143 -14.09 20.69 -5.29
CA GLN A 143 -14.77 19.60 -4.62
C GLN A 143 -15.20 18.57 -5.66
N VAL A 144 -14.77 17.34 -5.49
CA VAL A 144 -15.06 16.20 -6.37
C VAL A 144 -15.61 15.03 -5.56
N ILE A 145 -16.33 14.13 -6.23
CA ILE A 145 -16.80 12.90 -5.59
C ILE A 145 -15.58 12.04 -5.24
N ASP A 146 -15.52 11.57 -4.01
CA ASP A 146 -14.50 10.64 -3.56
C ASP A 146 -14.88 9.21 -3.95
N THR A 147 -14.36 8.75 -5.07
CA THR A 147 -14.55 7.37 -5.55
C THR A 147 -13.57 6.37 -4.93
N GLY A 148 -12.53 6.86 -4.27
CA GLY A 148 -11.51 6.06 -3.60
C GLY A 148 -11.96 5.64 -2.19
N PHE A 149 -11.71 6.48 -1.22
CA PHE A 149 -11.95 6.15 0.19
C PHE A 149 -13.45 6.07 0.53
N GLU A 150 -14.24 7.04 0.09
CA GLU A 150 -15.70 7.12 0.36
C GLU A 150 -16.57 6.34 -0.65
N SER A 151 -15.94 5.62 -1.59
CA SER A 151 -16.64 4.79 -2.58
C SER A 151 -17.78 5.52 -3.36
N GLY A 152 -17.60 6.82 -3.56
CA GLY A 152 -18.58 7.67 -4.27
C GLY A 152 -19.70 8.25 -3.38
N LEU A 153 -19.72 7.97 -2.08
CA LEU A 153 -20.74 8.47 -1.14
C LEU A 153 -20.37 9.82 -0.53
N GLY A 154 -19.10 10.20 -0.59
CA GLY A 154 -18.59 11.46 -0.05
C GLY A 154 -17.90 12.33 -1.08
N TYR A 155 -17.34 13.43 -0.60
CA TYR A 155 -16.59 14.39 -1.41
C TYR A 155 -15.21 14.60 -0.83
N ARG A 156 -14.22 14.85 -1.72
CA ARG A 156 -12.88 15.28 -1.36
C ARG A 156 -12.45 16.52 -2.14
N LYS A 157 -11.33 17.07 -1.75
CA LYS A 157 -10.68 18.17 -2.48
C LYS A 157 -9.74 17.63 -3.54
N ALA A 158 -9.27 18.48 -4.47
CA ALA A 158 -8.21 18.10 -5.41
C ALA A 158 -6.88 17.82 -4.72
N ILE A 159 -6.59 18.49 -3.60
CA ILE A 159 -5.51 18.15 -2.66
C ILE A 159 -6.16 17.66 -1.37
N TYR A 160 -5.72 16.49 -0.88
CA TYR A 160 -6.39 15.81 0.25
C TYR A 160 -5.48 14.79 0.94
N THR A 161 -5.86 14.41 2.15
CA THR A 161 -5.48 13.14 2.78
C THR A 161 -6.70 12.24 2.79
N PRO A 162 -6.57 10.91 2.59
CA PRO A 162 -7.73 10.03 2.42
C PRO A 162 -8.62 9.96 3.68
N PHE A 163 -8.03 10.04 4.86
CA PHE A 163 -8.75 10.05 6.14
C PHE A 163 -7.90 10.70 7.26
N PRO A 164 -8.49 11.10 8.40
CA PRO A 164 -7.79 11.85 9.43
C PRO A 164 -6.60 11.13 10.08
N GLN A 165 -6.65 9.79 10.19
CA GLN A 165 -5.62 8.95 10.79
C GLN A 165 -4.59 8.43 9.76
N ALA A 166 -4.53 9.00 8.56
CA ALA A 166 -3.63 8.59 7.51
C ALA A 166 -2.16 8.52 7.97
N VAL A 167 -1.44 7.48 7.52
CA VAL A 167 0.00 7.29 7.75
C VAL A 167 0.66 6.93 6.42
N PRO A 168 1.58 7.78 5.94
CA PRO A 168 1.92 9.11 6.44
C PRO A 168 0.78 10.11 6.25
N LYS A 169 0.78 11.19 7.01
CA LYS A 169 -0.25 12.24 6.95
C LYS A 169 0.07 13.34 5.92
N TYR A 170 0.78 13.01 4.88
CA TYR A 170 1.06 13.95 3.80
C TYR A 170 -0.08 13.95 2.79
N PRO A 171 -0.56 15.14 2.36
CA PRO A 171 -1.57 15.18 1.33
C PRO A 171 -1.02 14.78 -0.04
N VAL A 172 -1.93 14.39 -0.92
CA VAL A 172 -1.66 14.26 -2.36
C VAL A 172 -2.56 15.22 -3.12
N LEU A 173 -2.05 15.72 -4.25
CA LEU A 173 -2.83 16.52 -5.16
C LEU A 173 -3.06 15.71 -6.45
N THR A 174 -4.32 15.56 -6.85
CA THR A 174 -4.71 14.88 -8.09
C THR A 174 -4.74 15.90 -9.23
N PRO A 175 -3.81 15.82 -10.20
CA PRO A 175 -3.75 16.80 -11.31
C PRO A 175 -5.04 16.90 -12.11
N ASP A 176 -5.71 15.78 -12.39
CA ASP A 176 -6.94 15.73 -13.18
C ASP A 176 -8.10 16.51 -12.54
N ASP A 177 -8.12 16.60 -11.22
CA ASP A 177 -9.15 17.34 -10.47
C ASP A 177 -8.73 18.79 -10.20
N CYS A 178 -7.47 19.14 -10.42
CA CYS A 178 -6.92 20.42 -9.99
C CYS A 178 -7.09 21.54 -11.03
N THR A 179 -7.73 22.63 -10.66
CA THR A 179 -7.93 23.80 -11.51
C THR A 179 -6.62 24.39 -12.02
N TYR A 180 -5.52 24.31 -11.25
CA TYR A 180 -4.21 24.79 -11.71
C TYR A 180 -3.70 23.97 -12.90
N PHE A 181 -3.76 22.65 -12.83
CA PHE A 181 -3.34 21.78 -13.93
C PHE A 181 -4.26 21.88 -15.15
N GLN A 182 -5.55 22.19 -14.95
CA GLN A 182 -6.51 22.35 -16.04
C GLN A 182 -6.37 23.69 -16.78
N ASN A 183 -6.10 24.81 -16.09
CA ASN A 183 -6.16 26.15 -16.69
C ASN A 183 -5.12 27.15 -16.17
N GLY A 184 -4.22 26.76 -15.27
CA GLY A 184 -3.14 27.60 -14.74
C GLY A 184 -3.55 28.67 -13.74
N LYS A 185 -4.83 28.78 -13.34
CA LYS A 185 -5.36 29.96 -12.64
C LYS A 185 -5.49 29.82 -11.12
N CYS A 186 -5.24 28.64 -10.54
CA CYS A 186 -5.38 28.42 -9.11
C CYS A 186 -4.06 27.95 -8.49
N LYS A 187 -3.64 28.61 -7.40
CA LYS A 187 -2.50 28.25 -6.56
C LYS A 187 -2.82 28.45 -5.07
N ALA A 188 -4.08 28.22 -4.67
CA ALA A 188 -4.51 28.47 -3.30
C ALA A 188 -3.75 27.62 -2.28
N CYS A 189 -3.52 26.31 -2.56
CA CYS A 189 -2.76 25.44 -1.68
C CYS A 189 -1.31 25.91 -1.47
N GLU A 190 -0.61 26.36 -2.53
CA GLU A 190 0.74 26.95 -2.45
C GLU A 190 0.71 28.25 -1.65
N LYS A 191 -0.18 29.17 -2.02
CA LYS A 191 -0.27 30.52 -1.39
C LYS A 191 -0.53 30.49 0.10
N PHE A 192 -1.27 29.51 0.59
CA PHE A 192 -1.67 29.40 1.99
C PHE A 192 -0.83 28.35 2.76
N CYS A 193 0.15 27.71 2.12
CA CYS A 193 1.05 26.78 2.80
C CYS A 193 2.00 27.52 3.75
N PRO A 194 1.98 27.25 5.05
CA PRO A 194 2.83 27.99 6.00
C PRO A 194 4.32 27.61 5.91
N VAL A 195 4.63 26.47 5.26
CA VAL A 195 5.99 25.93 5.12
C VAL A 195 6.43 25.82 3.66
N ASP A 196 5.63 26.33 2.73
CA ASP A 196 5.92 26.39 1.29
C ASP A 196 6.33 25.06 0.66
N CYS A 197 5.66 23.97 1.07
CA CYS A 197 5.99 22.60 0.64
C CYS A 197 5.20 22.12 -0.60
N ILE A 198 4.45 22.99 -1.29
CA ILE A 198 3.71 22.61 -2.50
C ILE A 198 4.61 22.78 -3.73
N ASP A 199 4.79 21.70 -4.48
CA ASP A 199 5.62 21.68 -5.69
C ASP A 199 4.87 21.03 -6.85
N PHE A 200 4.37 21.85 -7.77
CA PHE A 200 3.62 21.41 -8.97
C PHE A 200 4.51 20.83 -10.07
N THR A 201 5.84 20.84 -9.88
CA THR A 201 6.81 20.37 -10.90
C THR A 201 7.24 18.92 -10.68
N GLN A 202 6.82 18.30 -9.59
CA GLN A 202 7.15 16.90 -9.30
C GLN A 202 6.71 15.97 -10.43
N THR A 203 7.53 14.98 -10.69
CA THR A 203 7.30 13.92 -11.68
C THR A 203 7.48 12.56 -11.03
N ASP A 204 7.12 11.49 -11.76
CA ASP A 204 7.36 10.13 -11.33
C ASP A 204 8.85 9.89 -11.02
N GLU A 205 9.12 9.31 -9.85
CA GLU A 205 10.46 8.88 -9.44
C GLU A 205 10.55 7.36 -9.40
N PHE A 206 11.73 6.82 -9.73
CA PHE A 206 11.97 5.38 -9.72
C PHE A 206 13.09 5.04 -8.75
N VAL A 207 12.81 4.10 -7.84
CA VAL A 207 13.78 3.61 -6.87
C VAL A 207 13.96 2.11 -7.07
N GLU A 208 15.20 1.64 -7.01
CA GLU A 208 15.51 0.21 -7.02
C GLU A 208 15.75 -0.28 -5.59
N ILE A 209 15.08 -1.37 -5.21
CA ILE A 209 15.17 -2.02 -3.91
C ILE A 209 15.62 -3.46 -4.13
N THR A 210 16.56 -3.94 -3.32
CA THR A 210 16.97 -5.35 -3.34
C THR A 210 16.47 -6.05 -2.08
N VAL A 211 15.75 -7.17 -2.25
CA VAL A 211 15.14 -7.93 -1.16
C VAL A 211 15.30 -9.44 -1.39
N GLY A 212 15.28 -10.22 -0.32
CA GLY A 212 15.33 -11.69 -0.43
C GLY A 212 13.96 -12.32 -0.64
N ASN A 213 12.90 -11.67 -0.18
CA ASN A 213 11.54 -12.20 -0.19
C ASN A 213 10.53 -11.14 -0.62
N ILE A 214 9.43 -11.59 -1.23
CA ILE A 214 8.29 -10.76 -1.60
C ILE A 214 7.03 -11.38 -1.00
N LEU A 215 6.28 -10.60 -0.21
CA LEU A 215 4.99 -10.96 0.35
C LEU A 215 3.89 -10.14 -0.34
N LEU A 216 2.91 -10.84 -0.92
CA LEU A 216 1.78 -10.20 -1.57
C LEU A 216 0.62 -10.08 -0.59
N ALA A 217 0.24 -8.85 -0.25
CA ALA A 217 -0.86 -8.52 0.66
C ALA A 217 -1.81 -7.50 0.00
N THR A 218 -2.11 -7.70 -1.29
CA THR A 218 -2.82 -6.76 -2.17
C THR A 218 -4.31 -6.62 -1.87
N GLY A 219 -4.82 -7.38 -0.89
CA GLY A 219 -6.21 -7.33 -0.49
C GLY A 219 -7.16 -7.93 -1.52
N PHE A 220 -8.40 -7.46 -1.53
CA PHE A 220 -9.44 -7.90 -2.46
C PHE A 220 -10.11 -6.67 -3.11
N GLN A 221 -10.80 -6.89 -4.19
CA GLN A 221 -11.72 -5.91 -4.77
C GLN A 221 -13.15 -6.40 -4.53
N PRO A 222 -14.06 -5.55 -4.04
CA PRO A 222 -15.47 -5.88 -3.95
C PRO A 222 -16.01 -6.30 -5.32
N PHE A 223 -16.91 -7.28 -5.30
CA PHE A 223 -17.56 -7.70 -6.53
C PHE A 223 -18.40 -6.56 -7.11
N ASP A 224 -18.25 -6.28 -8.41
CA ASP A 224 -19.08 -5.27 -9.08
C ASP A 224 -20.51 -5.77 -9.21
N ALA A 225 -21.38 -5.35 -8.30
CA ALA A 225 -22.77 -5.77 -8.21
C ALA A 225 -23.61 -5.34 -9.43
N ARG A 226 -23.14 -4.40 -10.28
CA ARG A 226 -23.79 -4.04 -11.55
C ARG A 226 -23.83 -5.20 -12.53
N ARG A 227 -22.92 -6.17 -12.39
CA ARG A 227 -22.88 -7.39 -13.22
C ARG A 227 -24.05 -8.33 -12.97
N ILE A 228 -24.82 -8.10 -11.90
CA ILE A 228 -26.04 -8.84 -11.57
C ILE A 228 -27.21 -7.86 -11.56
N GLU A 229 -27.83 -7.66 -12.72
CA GLU A 229 -28.90 -6.69 -12.93
C GLU A 229 -30.08 -6.85 -11.96
N ALA A 230 -30.36 -8.08 -11.51
CA ALA A 230 -31.44 -8.39 -10.58
C ALA A 230 -31.28 -7.66 -9.23
N PHE A 231 -30.07 -7.34 -8.80
CA PHE A 231 -29.84 -6.57 -7.56
C PHE A 231 -30.22 -5.10 -7.69
N GLY A 232 -30.28 -4.56 -8.91
CA GLY A 232 -30.64 -3.15 -9.12
C GLY A 232 -29.58 -2.14 -8.71
N TYR A 233 -28.36 -2.57 -8.35
CA TYR A 233 -27.26 -1.68 -7.99
C TYR A 233 -26.89 -0.77 -9.17
N GLY A 234 -26.71 0.52 -8.88
CA GLY A 234 -26.46 1.57 -9.89
C GLY A 234 -27.70 1.99 -10.69
N ARG A 235 -28.86 1.31 -10.49
CA ARG A 235 -30.15 1.65 -11.11
C ARG A 235 -31.17 2.13 -10.09
N LEU A 236 -31.20 1.51 -8.91
CA LEU A 236 -32.09 1.89 -7.81
C LEU A 236 -31.32 2.74 -6.79
N PRO A 237 -31.82 3.91 -6.38
CA PRO A 237 -31.07 4.86 -5.57
C PRO A 237 -30.83 4.42 -4.12
N ASN A 238 -31.51 3.39 -3.67
CA ASN A 238 -31.44 2.85 -2.30
C ASN A 238 -30.77 1.47 -2.23
N VAL A 239 -30.05 1.06 -3.28
CA VAL A 239 -29.28 -0.19 -3.32
C VAL A 239 -27.80 0.13 -3.29
N PHE A 240 -27.13 -0.30 -2.22
CA PHE A 240 -25.70 -0.08 -1.96
C PHE A 240 -24.99 -1.42 -1.84
N THR A 241 -23.68 -1.41 -2.03
CA THR A 241 -22.79 -2.53 -1.65
C THR A 241 -22.39 -2.38 -0.19
N SER A 242 -21.97 -3.49 0.42
CA SER A 242 -21.45 -3.53 1.80
C SER A 242 -20.04 -2.97 1.88
#